data_8713b38415561ec05f12eed4b443b0eb
#
_entry.id   8713b38415561ec05f12eed4b443b0eb
#
_cell.length_a   1.000
_cell.length_b   1.000
_cell.length_c   1.000
_cell.angle_alpha   90.00
_cell.angle_beta   90.00
_cell.angle_gamma   90.00
#
_symmetry.space_group_name_H-M   'P 1'
#
loop_
_entity.id
_entity.type
_entity.pdbx_description
1 polymer ?
#
loop_
_entity_poly.entity_id
_entity_poly.type
_entity_poly.pdbx_seq_one_letter_code
_entity_poly.pdbx_strand_id
1 'polypeptide(L)'
;AHWPLMNGGQYYGYDIAQEMIAACRDRINDPRATFIRKMVATNSADYSIASGTYNLHGNADEDAWHEYIETSLVQLWDKTEKALAFNLLRDDVAERYDGLYYIDPDRMRKFCQTKLSANVEVFDESPMPDVTFFVRR
;
A
#
# COMPACT_ATOMS: atom_id res chain seq x y z
N ALA A 1 -1.59 14.18 17.44
CA ALA A 1 -1.52 14.29 15.99
C ALA A 1 -2.83 14.86 15.48
N HIS A 2 -2.79 16.10 14.98
CA HIS A 2 -3.97 16.69 14.33
C HIS A 2 -4.05 16.09 12.92
N TRP A 3 -4.94 15.15 12.72
CA TRP A 3 -5.41 14.81 11.41
C TRP A 3 -6.12 16.03 10.84
N PRO A 4 -5.78 16.50 9.63
CA PRO A 4 -6.61 17.46 8.95
C PRO A 4 -7.95 16.79 8.69
N LEU A 5 -8.92 17.12 9.52
CA LEU A 5 -10.24 16.57 9.48
C LEU A 5 -10.90 17.02 8.18
N MET A 6 -10.91 16.16 7.20
CA MET A 6 -11.92 16.26 6.16
C MET A 6 -13.27 16.11 6.85
N ASN A 7 -14.05 17.17 6.87
CA ASN A 7 -15.38 17.17 7.47
C ASN A 7 -16.20 16.03 6.87
N GLY A 8 -16.57 15.04 7.71
CA GLY A 8 -17.40 13.91 7.33
C GLY A 8 -16.68 12.69 6.71
N GLY A 9 -15.34 12.65 6.67
CA GLY A 9 -14.59 11.48 6.17
C GLY A 9 -14.61 10.31 7.15
N GLN A 10 -14.59 9.08 6.61
CA GLN A 10 -14.38 7.83 7.34
C GLN A 10 -12.98 7.31 7.04
N TYR A 11 -12.33 6.69 8.03
CA TYR A 11 -11.04 6.04 7.89
C TYR A 11 -11.14 4.56 8.24
N TYR A 12 -10.61 3.70 7.38
CA TYR A 12 -10.52 2.27 7.61
C TYR A 12 -9.05 1.85 7.56
N GLY A 13 -8.52 1.40 8.69
CA GLY A 13 -7.17 0.84 8.80
C GLY A 13 -7.22 -0.68 8.86
N TYR A 14 -6.38 -1.33 8.05
CA TYR A 14 -6.28 -2.79 7.99
C TYR A 14 -4.86 -3.23 8.31
N ASP A 15 -4.73 -4.26 9.12
CA ASP A 15 -3.47 -4.94 9.41
C ASP A 15 -3.75 -6.40 9.78
N ILE A 16 -2.78 -7.28 9.53
CA ILE A 16 -2.85 -8.69 9.94
C ILE A 16 -2.42 -8.90 11.40
N ALA A 17 -1.58 -8.00 11.91
CA ALA A 17 -1.04 -8.06 13.26
C ALA A 17 -2.04 -7.52 14.28
N GLN A 18 -2.44 -8.38 15.21
CA GLN A 18 -3.38 -7.99 16.29
C GLN A 18 -2.81 -6.86 17.15
N GLU A 19 -1.51 -6.88 17.40
CA GLU A 19 -0.81 -5.88 18.22
C GLU A 19 -0.85 -4.50 17.56
N MET A 20 -0.74 -4.42 16.23
CA MET A 20 -0.84 -3.18 15.48
C MET A 20 -2.26 -2.61 15.53
N ILE A 21 -3.27 -3.46 15.37
CA ILE A 21 -4.68 -3.05 15.49
C ILE A 21 -4.97 -2.55 16.91
N ALA A 22 -4.49 -3.23 17.95
CA ALA A 22 -4.65 -2.80 19.32
C ALA A 22 -3.98 -1.44 19.58
N ALA A 23 -2.72 -1.28 19.15
CA ALA A 23 -1.99 -0.03 19.29
C ALA A 23 -2.67 1.14 18.56
N CYS A 24 -3.23 0.90 17.36
CA CYS A 24 -3.99 1.92 16.64
C CYS A 24 -5.23 2.36 17.39
N ARG A 25 -5.99 1.40 17.95
CA ARG A 25 -7.21 1.68 18.74
C ARG A 25 -6.90 2.44 20.02
N ASP A 26 -5.78 2.15 20.68
CA ASP A 26 -5.35 2.85 21.89
C ASP A 26 -4.90 4.29 21.60
N ARG A 27 -4.28 4.52 20.45
CA ARG A 27 -3.73 5.84 20.08
C ARG A 27 -4.74 6.77 19.39
N ILE A 28 -5.71 6.22 18.69
CA ILE A 28 -6.66 6.98 17.87
C ILE A 28 -8.05 6.73 18.38
N ASN A 29 -8.53 7.66 19.23
CA ASN A 29 -9.87 7.65 19.77
C ASN A 29 -10.76 8.63 18.97
N ASP A 30 -11.02 8.30 17.71
CA ASP A 30 -11.88 9.09 16.82
C ASP A 30 -12.96 8.14 16.26
N PRO A 31 -14.27 8.47 16.43
CA PRO A 31 -15.36 7.61 15.98
C PRO A 31 -15.42 7.41 14.45
N ARG A 32 -14.68 8.24 13.69
CA ARG A 32 -14.58 8.10 12.23
C ARG A 32 -13.49 7.09 11.80
N ALA A 33 -12.64 6.65 12.74
CA ALA A 33 -11.59 5.69 12.48
C ALA A 33 -12.01 4.28 12.91
N THR A 34 -11.93 3.33 12.01
CA THR A 34 -12.20 1.90 12.27
C THR A 34 -10.97 1.09 11.91
N PHE A 35 -10.49 0.28 12.86
CA PHE A 35 -9.32 -0.58 12.65
C PHE A 35 -9.75 -2.05 12.65
N ILE A 36 -9.40 -2.76 11.58
CA ILE A 36 -9.89 -4.10 11.27
C ILE A 36 -8.70 -5.03 11.04
N ARG A 37 -8.67 -6.15 11.76
CA ARG A 37 -7.68 -7.19 11.54
C ARG A 37 -8.08 -8.02 10.31
N LYS A 38 -7.50 -7.69 9.16
CA LYS A 38 -7.69 -8.42 7.89
C LYS A 38 -6.53 -8.20 6.95
N MET A 39 -6.30 -9.17 6.05
CA MET A 39 -5.30 -9.08 4.97
C MET A 39 -5.76 -8.19 3.80
N VAL A 40 -7.06 -8.01 3.64
CA VAL A 40 -7.66 -7.29 2.50
C VAL A 40 -8.65 -6.24 3.00
N ALA A 41 -8.75 -5.14 2.26
CA ALA A 41 -9.76 -4.13 2.52
C ALA A 41 -11.17 -4.68 2.23
N THR A 42 -12.10 -4.45 3.15
CA THR A 42 -13.49 -4.90 3.02
C THR A 42 -14.46 -3.76 2.74
N ASN A 43 -14.08 -2.54 3.08
CA ASN A 43 -14.89 -1.34 2.86
C ASN A 43 -14.36 -0.57 1.64
N SER A 44 -15.26 -0.04 0.82
CA SER A 44 -14.89 0.89 -0.24
C SER A 44 -14.51 2.25 0.35
N ALA A 45 -13.58 2.93 -0.30
CA ALA A 45 -13.12 4.28 0.07
C ALA A 45 -12.77 5.08 -1.18
N ASP A 46 -12.87 6.40 -1.10
CA ASP A 46 -12.45 7.29 -2.18
C ASP A 46 -10.95 7.12 -2.49
N TYR A 47 -10.13 7.01 -1.44
CA TYR A 47 -8.68 6.91 -1.52
C TYR A 47 -8.18 5.74 -0.70
N SER A 48 -7.24 4.99 -1.25
CA SER A 48 -6.54 3.91 -0.56
C SER A 48 -5.04 4.17 -0.52
N ILE A 49 -4.40 3.78 0.58
CA ILE A 49 -2.96 3.93 0.77
C ILE A 49 -2.38 2.62 1.31
N ALA A 50 -1.32 2.12 0.67
CA ALA A 50 -0.51 1.01 1.16
C ALA A 50 0.95 1.43 1.23
N SER A 51 1.40 1.88 2.40
CA SER A 51 2.77 2.36 2.62
C SER A 51 3.56 1.37 3.47
N GLY A 52 4.71 0.90 2.95
CA GLY A 52 5.56 -0.09 3.59
C GLY A 52 4.93 -1.49 3.73
N THR A 53 3.75 -1.69 3.19
CA THR A 53 2.93 -2.89 3.39
C THR A 53 3.56 -4.15 2.78
N TYR A 54 4.27 -4.00 1.66
CA TYR A 54 4.76 -5.11 0.84
C TYR A 54 6.27 -5.30 0.87
N ASN A 55 6.99 -4.47 1.65
CA ASN A 55 8.45 -4.45 1.63
C ASN A 55 9.10 -5.63 2.35
N LEU A 56 8.39 -6.34 3.22
CA LEU A 56 8.93 -7.43 4.02
C LEU A 56 8.36 -8.77 3.58
N HIS A 57 9.14 -9.55 2.81
CA HIS A 57 8.74 -10.90 2.40
C HIS A 57 9.30 -12.00 3.31
N GLY A 58 10.28 -11.69 4.16
CA GLY A 58 10.91 -12.65 5.05
C GLY A 58 11.58 -13.78 4.29
N ASN A 59 11.10 -15.01 4.47
CA ASN A 59 11.58 -16.22 3.80
C ASN A 59 10.66 -16.68 2.66
N ALA A 60 9.67 -15.87 2.25
CA ALA A 60 8.81 -16.22 1.14
C ALA A 60 9.59 -16.21 -0.18
N ASP A 61 9.19 -17.08 -1.11
CA ASP A 61 9.68 -17.06 -2.47
C ASP A 61 9.36 -15.71 -3.15
N GLU A 62 10.34 -15.12 -3.83
CA GLU A 62 10.18 -13.78 -4.42
C GLU A 62 9.10 -13.73 -5.50
N ASP A 63 8.99 -14.77 -6.35
CA ASP A 63 7.98 -14.81 -7.40
C ASP A 63 6.58 -14.95 -6.80
N ALA A 64 6.42 -15.80 -5.79
CA ALA A 64 5.16 -15.94 -5.07
C ALA A 64 4.78 -14.66 -4.33
N TRP A 65 5.76 -13.96 -3.76
CA TRP A 65 5.53 -12.67 -3.11
C TRP A 65 5.11 -11.59 -4.11
N HIS A 66 5.73 -11.57 -5.29
CA HIS A 66 5.35 -10.67 -6.36
C HIS A 66 3.90 -10.88 -6.81
N GLU A 67 3.49 -12.13 -7.03
CA GLU A 67 2.12 -12.49 -7.37
C GLU A 67 1.13 -12.08 -6.28
N TYR A 68 1.51 -12.26 -5.01
CA TYR A 68 0.73 -11.79 -3.87
C TYR A 68 0.53 -10.28 -3.89
N ILE A 69 1.57 -9.50 -4.18
CA ILE A 69 1.50 -8.04 -4.29
C ILE A 69 0.53 -7.63 -5.40
N GLU A 70 0.69 -8.20 -6.59
CA GLU A 70 -0.18 -7.90 -7.74
C GLU A 70 -1.65 -8.20 -7.43
N THR A 71 -1.92 -9.37 -6.86
CA THR A 71 -3.27 -9.78 -6.44
C THR A 71 -3.85 -8.84 -5.37
N SER A 72 -3.05 -8.50 -4.37
CA SER A 72 -3.44 -7.60 -3.29
C SER A 72 -3.76 -6.19 -3.80
N LEU A 73 -2.96 -5.67 -4.73
CA LEU A 73 -3.19 -4.37 -5.36
C LEU A 73 -4.48 -4.34 -6.18
N VAL A 74 -4.80 -5.41 -6.92
CA VAL A 74 -6.07 -5.52 -7.66
C VAL A 74 -7.25 -5.53 -6.68
N GLN A 75 -7.18 -6.31 -5.60
CA GLN A 75 -8.23 -6.37 -4.59
C GLN A 75 -8.44 -5.01 -3.90
N LEU A 76 -7.35 -4.29 -3.60
CA LEU A 76 -7.43 -2.96 -3.01
C LEU A 76 -8.00 -1.94 -4.00
N TRP A 77 -7.62 -2.05 -5.28
CA TRP A 77 -8.15 -1.22 -6.36
C TRP A 77 -9.66 -1.38 -6.55
N ASP A 78 -10.17 -2.61 -6.43
CA ASP A 78 -11.60 -2.89 -6.50
C ASP A 78 -12.41 -2.20 -5.38
N LYS A 79 -11.75 -1.84 -4.28
CA LYS A 79 -12.33 -1.08 -3.15
C LYS A 79 -12.03 0.41 -3.19
N THR A 80 -11.32 0.88 -4.22
CA THR A 80 -10.87 2.28 -4.35
C THR A 80 -11.71 3.01 -5.39
N GLU A 81 -12.36 4.10 -5.01
CA GLU A 81 -13.28 4.84 -5.89
C GLU A 81 -12.58 5.90 -6.75
N LYS A 82 -11.50 6.52 -6.27
CA LYS A 82 -10.81 7.64 -6.95
C LYS A 82 -9.34 7.39 -7.20
N ALA A 83 -8.56 7.10 -6.17
CA ALA A 83 -7.13 6.90 -6.33
C ALA A 83 -6.52 5.98 -5.26
N LEU A 84 -5.51 5.22 -5.70
CA LEU A 84 -4.67 4.36 -4.89
C LEU A 84 -3.24 4.88 -4.90
N ALA A 85 -2.64 5.03 -3.72
CA ALA A 85 -1.21 5.29 -3.55
C ALA A 85 -0.54 4.12 -2.84
N PHE A 86 0.60 3.66 -3.34
CA PHE A 86 1.41 2.65 -2.66
C PHE A 86 2.89 2.86 -2.94
N ASN A 87 3.76 2.39 -2.06
CA ASN A 87 5.20 2.41 -2.27
C ASN A 87 5.82 1.02 -2.18
N LEU A 88 6.93 0.86 -2.87
CA LEU A 88 7.78 -0.33 -2.89
C LEU A 88 9.24 0.08 -2.93
N LEU A 89 10.13 -0.82 -2.51
CA LEU A 89 11.57 -0.63 -2.64
C LEU A 89 12.02 -0.91 -4.08
N ARG A 90 12.86 -0.04 -4.62
CA ARG A 90 13.41 -0.18 -5.96
C ARG A 90 14.58 -1.16 -6.01
N ASP A 91 14.74 -1.90 -7.09
CA ASP A 91 15.76 -2.94 -7.23
C ASP A 91 17.13 -2.43 -7.70
N ASP A 92 17.21 -1.20 -8.20
CA ASP A 92 18.45 -0.57 -8.68
C ASP A 92 19.23 0.19 -7.57
N VAL A 93 19.00 -0.17 -6.30
CA VAL A 93 19.78 0.35 -5.16
C VAL A 93 21.09 -0.40 -5.00
N ALA A 94 22.11 0.32 -4.46
CA ALA A 94 23.44 -0.24 -4.23
C ALA A 94 23.46 -1.29 -3.10
N GLU A 95 22.62 -1.13 -2.10
CA GLU A 95 22.51 -2.02 -0.94
C GLU A 95 21.11 -2.65 -0.88
N ARG A 96 21.08 -3.97 -0.72
CA ARG A 96 19.86 -4.74 -0.49
C ARG A 96 19.98 -5.49 0.82
N TYR A 97 18.89 -5.53 1.58
CA TYR A 97 18.84 -6.22 2.86
C TYR A 97 18.01 -7.50 2.74
N ASP A 98 18.49 -8.56 3.38
CA ASP A 98 17.78 -9.86 3.41
C ASP A 98 16.38 -9.71 4.00
N GLY A 99 15.42 -10.40 3.42
CA GLY A 99 14.03 -10.38 3.84
C GLY A 99 13.23 -9.18 3.33
N LEU A 100 13.88 -8.20 2.67
CA LEU A 100 13.19 -7.10 2.00
C LEU A 100 13.00 -7.41 0.51
N TYR A 101 11.84 -7.04 0.00
CA TYR A 101 11.45 -7.22 -1.38
C TYR A 101 11.70 -5.95 -2.20
N TYR A 102 12.35 -6.12 -3.33
CA TYR A 102 12.71 -5.04 -4.25
C TYR A 102 12.10 -5.29 -5.62
N ILE A 103 11.62 -4.23 -6.26
CA ILE A 103 10.96 -4.33 -7.58
C ILE A 103 11.66 -3.49 -8.64
N ASP A 104 11.49 -3.92 -9.88
CA ASP A 104 11.72 -3.06 -11.05
C ASP A 104 10.55 -2.06 -11.17
N PRO A 105 10.81 -0.74 -11.02
CA PRO A 105 9.76 0.28 -11.08
C PRO A 105 9.01 0.31 -12.41
N ASP A 106 9.68 0.05 -13.52
CA ASP A 106 9.05 0.05 -14.85
C ASP A 106 8.11 -1.14 -15.03
N ARG A 107 8.50 -2.32 -14.52
CA ARG A 107 7.61 -3.50 -14.49
C ARG A 107 6.35 -3.23 -13.68
N MET A 108 6.47 -2.64 -12.50
CA MET A 108 5.34 -2.32 -11.63
C MET A 108 4.45 -1.24 -12.26
N ARG A 109 5.05 -0.22 -12.88
CA ARG A 109 4.30 0.81 -13.62
C ARG A 109 3.45 0.18 -14.73
N LYS A 110 4.05 -0.73 -15.52
CA LYS A 110 3.35 -1.44 -16.60
C LYS A 110 2.22 -2.31 -16.07
N PHE A 111 2.41 -3.00 -14.95
CA PHE A 111 1.36 -3.73 -14.26
C PHE A 111 0.19 -2.81 -13.90
N CYS A 112 0.45 -1.67 -13.24
CA CYS A 112 -0.58 -0.70 -12.89
C CYS A 112 -1.35 -0.21 -14.12
N GLN A 113 -0.64 0.14 -15.20
CA GLN A 113 -1.26 0.61 -16.44
C GLN A 113 -2.15 -0.44 -17.12
N THR A 114 -1.80 -1.71 -16.98
CA THR A 114 -2.49 -2.81 -17.66
C THR A 114 -3.66 -3.35 -16.84
N LYS A 115 -3.49 -3.42 -15.51
CA LYS A 115 -4.42 -4.12 -14.60
C LYS A 115 -5.29 -3.20 -13.76
N LEU A 116 -4.84 -1.96 -13.52
CA LEU A 116 -5.57 -1.01 -12.69
C LEU A 116 -6.10 0.15 -13.53
N SER A 117 -5.27 1.10 -13.91
CA SER A 117 -5.64 2.26 -14.71
C SER A 117 -4.48 2.75 -15.55
N ALA A 118 -4.75 3.26 -16.76
CA ALA A 118 -3.74 3.90 -17.59
C ALA A 118 -3.16 5.19 -16.95
N ASN A 119 -3.89 5.79 -16.00
CA ASN A 119 -3.49 7.02 -15.32
C ASN A 119 -2.64 6.72 -14.09
N VAL A 120 -1.34 6.52 -14.32
CA VAL A 120 -0.34 6.18 -13.30
C VAL A 120 0.76 7.23 -13.27
N GLU A 121 0.98 7.85 -12.13
CA GLU A 121 2.16 8.66 -11.84
C GLU A 121 3.14 7.88 -10.96
N VAL A 122 4.42 8.03 -11.24
CA VAL A 122 5.50 7.41 -10.47
C VAL A 122 6.36 8.51 -9.88
N PHE A 123 6.47 8.51 -8.55
CA PHE A 123 7.32 9.44 -7.81
C PHE A 123 8.58 8.69 -7.36
N ASP A 124 9.68 9.03 -8.01
CA ASP A 124 11.00 8.47 -7.77
C ASP A 124 11.93 9.61 -7.34
N GLU A 125 12.05 9.80 -6.04
CA GLU A 125 12.93 10.81 -5.45
C GLU A 125 14.28 10.19 -5.08
N SER A 126 15.10 9.91 -6.08
CA SER A 126 16.47 9.46 -5.86
C SER A 126 17.24 10.45 -4.96
N PRO A 127 18.03 10.03 -3.94
CA PRO A 127 18.48 8.65 -3.70
C PRO A 127 17.62 7.79 -2.77
N MET A 128 16.36 8.14 -2.53
CA MET A 128 15.48 7.36 -1.67
C MET A 128 15.26 5.96 -2.24
N PRO A 129 15.25 4.92 -1.41
CA PRO A 129 15.02 3.55 -1.86
C PRO A 129 13.58 3.26 -2.24
N ASP A 130 12.65 4.12 -1.82
CA ASP A 130 11.22 3.96 -2.10
C ASP A 130 10.82 4.61 -3.42
N VAL A 131 9.96 3.91 -4.15
CA VAL A 131 9.24 4.45 -5.31
C VAL A 131 7.75 4.44 -4.98
N THR A 132 7.10 5.57 -5.16
CA THR A 132 5.66 5.70 -4.93
C THR A 132 4.91 5.71 -6.25
N PHE A 133 3.89 4.88 -6.32
CA PHE A 133 2.95 4.78 -7.43
C PHE A 133 1.63 5.42 -7.02
N PHE A 134 1.12 6.30 -7.86
CA PHE A 134 -0.16 6.94 -7.68
C PHE A 134 -1.06 6.64 -8.87
N VAL A 135 -2.12 5.87 -8.64
CA VAL A 135 -3.03 5.35 -9.67
C VAL A 135 -4.38 6.02 -9.50
N ARG A 136 -4.89 6.64 -10.56
CA ARG A 136 -6.21 7.32 -10.57
C ARG A 136 -7.20 6.60 -11.48
N ARG A 137 -8.46 6.62 -11.10
CA ARG A 137 -9.57 6.21 -12.00
C ARG A 137 -9.84 7.25 -13.08
#